data_85a4b2c928be4f3ab8351d3439e834e7
#
_entry.id   85a4b2c928be4f3ab8351d3439e834e7
#
_cell.length_a   1.000
_cell.length_b   1.000
_cell.length_c   1.000
_cell.angle_alpha   90.00
_cell.angle_beta   90.00
_cell.angle_gamma   90.00
#
_symmetry.space_group_name_H-M   'P 1'
#
loop_
_entity.id
_entity.type
_entity.pdbx_description
1 polymer ?
#
loop_
_entity_poly.entity_id
_entity_poly.type
_entity_poly.pdbx_seq_one_letter_code
_entity_poly.pdbx_strand_id
1 'polypeptide(L)'
;FVTSPLIGNAQPTRIWVLGDSGTKGSIAASVRNGYTSFDAGRYTNVWLMLGDNAYENGLDSEYQAAVFDMYPTYLRQSVLWSTIGNHDTAQVTNPSLSIPYFQIFNHPTNGAAGGVASGTEAYYAFDYANVHFIVLDSMDSSRAPTSPMVTWLQNDLVSTGQEWVIAYWHHPPYSKGHGSDNASDSGGRM
;
A
#
# COMPACT_ATOMS: atom_id res chain seq x y z
N PHE A 1 -13.60 -17.01 -4.60
CA PHE A 1 -12.35 -16.49 -4.01
C PHE A 1 -11.38 -17.64 -3.75
N VAL A 2 -10.11 -17.33 -3.60
CA VAL A 2 -9.06 -18.28 -3.27
C VAL A 2 -8.51 -17.87 -1.90
N THR A 3 -8.30 -18.82 -1.02
CA THR A 3 -7.66 -18.57 0.28
C THR A 3 -6.16 -18.31 0.09
N SER A 4 -5.58 -17.53 0.99
CA SER A 4 -4.12 -17.36 1.01
C SER A 4 -3.43 -18.72 1.15
N PRO A 5 -2.29 -18.94 0.49
CA PRO A 5 -1.47 -20.12 0.68
C PRO A 5 -0.93 -20.15 2.11
N LEU A 6 -0.46 -21.33 2.53
CA LEU A 6 0.26 -21.43 3.80
C LEU A 6 1.53 -20.57 3.76
N ILE A 7 1.76 -19.85 4.84
CA ILE A 7 2.96 -19.01 5.03
C ILE A 7 4.21 -19.88 4.91
N GLY A 8 5.22 -19.41 4.20
CA GLY A 8 6.47 -20.12 3.89
C GLY A 8 6.39 -21.10 2.72
N ASN A 9 5.21 -21.32 2.15
CA ASN A 9 5.06 -22.22 1.01
C ASN A 9 5.41 -21.53 -0.31
N ALA A 10 6.59 -21.80 -0.85
CA ALA A 10 7.06 -21.20 -2.10
C ALA A 10 6.17 -21.58 -3.29
N GLN A 11 5.60 -20.58 -3.96
CA GLN A 11 4.82 -20.76 -5.15
C GLN A 11 4.86 -19.49 -6.04
N PRO A 12 4.56 -19.59 -7.35
CA PRO A 12 4.45 -18.43 -8.21
C PRO A 12 3.38 -17.47 -7.68
N THR A 13 3.77 -16.26 -7.31
CA THR A 13 2.90 -15.22 -6.76
C THR A 13 2.84 -14.06 -7.74
N ARG A 14 1.62 -13.78 -8.25
CA ARG A 14 1.37 -12.62 -9.12
C ARG A 14 0.95 -11.43 -8.28
N ILE A 15 1.75 -10.38 -8.35
CA ILE A 15 1.53 -9.13 -7.63
C ILE A 15 1.15 -8.05 -8.64
N TRP A 16 0.02 -7.40 -8.46
CA TRP A 16 -0.35 -6.21 -9.20
C TRP A 16 -0.03 -4.98 -8.36
N VAL A 17 0.75 -4.06 -8.92
CA VAL A 17 1.22 -2.85 -8.22
C VAL A 17 0.71 -1.63 -8.96
N LEU A 18 0.04 -0.73 -8.25
CA LEU A 18 -0.44 0.57 -8.73
C LEU A 18 0.05 1.67 -7.80
N GLY A 19 0.55 2.77 -8.35
CA GLY A 19 0.80 4.02 -7.64
C GLY A 19 -0.04 5.14 -8.24
N ASP A 20 -0.44 6.12 -7.43
CA ASP A 20 -1.17 7.33 -7.88
C ASP A 20 -2.42 7.01 -8.70
N SER A 21 -3.11 5.94 -8.36
CA SER A 21 -4.21 5.39 -9.17
C SER A 21 -5.57 6.02 -8.87
N GLY A 22 -5.64 6.92 -7.88
CA GLY A 22 -6.88 7.50 -7.36
C GLY A 22 -7.55 8.55 -8.24
N THR A 23 -7.10 8.77 -9.47
CA THR A 23 -7.60 9.85 -10.35
C THR A 23 -8.98 9.60 -10.95
N LYS A 24 -9.54 8.38 -10.84
CA LYS A 24 -10.81 8.01 -11.48
C LYS A 24 -10.90 8.40 -12.97
N GLY A 25 -11.93 8.00 -13.67
CA GLY A 25 -12.16 8.39 -15.08
C GLY A 25 -11.46 7.51 -16.11
N SER A 26 -11.39 8.00 -17.36
CA SER A 26 -11.02 7.20 -18.54
C SER A 26 -9.55 6.75 -18.54
N ILE A 27 -8.64 7.56 -18.01
CA ILE A 27 -7.21 7.20 -17.96
C ILE A 27 -6.99 6.05 -16.99
N ALA A 28 -7.52 6.13 -15.77
CA ALA A 28 -7.45 5.05 -14.79
C ALA A 28 -8.12 3.77 -15.32
N ALA A 29 -9.28 3.92 -15.98
CA ALA A 29 -9.96 2.80 -16.64
C ALA A 29 -9.10 2.17 -17.75
N SER A 30 -8.36 2.97 -18.51
CA SER A 30 -7.46 2.46 -19.57
C SER A 30 -6.29 1.67 -18.97
N VAL A 31 -5.70 2.13 -17.88
CA VAL A 31 -4.64 1.39 -17.15
C VAL A 31 -5.18 0.06 -16.62
N ARG A 32 -6.34 0.08 -15.95
CA ARG A 32 -7.01 -1.15 -15.49
C ARG A 32 -7.29 -2.11 -16.64
N ASN A 33 -7.83 -1.63 -17.77
CA ASN A 33 -8.13 -2.45 -18.92
C ASN A 33 -6.86 -3.03 -19.57
N GLY A 34 -5.76 -2.26 -19.57
CA GLY A 34 -4.46 -2.74 -19.99
C GLY A 34 -3.99 -3.92 -19.14
N TYR A 35 -4.11 -3.80 -17.82
CA TYR A 35 -3.80 -4.91 -16.91
C TYR A 35 -4.73 -6.12 -17.16
N THR A 36 -6.03 -5.90 -17.26
CA THR A 36 -7.00 -6.98 -17.55
C THR A 36 -6.67 -7.74 -18.83
N SER A 37 -6.23 -7.03 -19.87
CA SER A 37 -5.79 -7.63 -21.12
C SER A 37 -4.47 -8.40 -20.96
N PHE A 38 -3.55 -7.90 -20.16
CA PHE A 38 -2.26 -8.54 -19.87
C PHE A 38 -2.42 -9.79 -19.01
N ASP A 39 -3.26 -9.74 -17.99
CA ASP A 39 -3.46 -10.87 -17.09
C ASP A 39 -4.18 -12.04 -17.79
N ALA A 40 -5.01 -11.74 -18.80
CA ALA A 40 -5.71 -12.73 -19.62
C ALA A 40 -6.50 -13.74 -18.77
N GLY A 41 -7.13 -13.28 -17.69
CA GLY A 41 -7.90 -14.10 -16.75
C GLY A 41 -7.07 -14.88 -15.73
N ARG A 42 -5.76 -14.66 -15.65
CA ARG A 42 -4.91 -15.25 -14.61
C ARG A 42 -5.17 -14.57 -13.27
N TYR A 43 -5.23 -15.35 -12.21
CA TYR A 43 -5.52 -14.84 -10.88
C TYR A 43 -4.43 -13.89 -10.36
N THR A 44 -4.84 -12.73 -9.84
CA THR A 44 -3.97 -11.78 -9.12
C THR A 44 -3.93 -12.19 -7.65
N ASN A 45 -2.78 -12.63 -7.18
CA ASN A 45 -2.62 -13.14 -5.83
C ASN A 45 -2.61 -12.03 -4.78
N VAL A 46 -1.88 -10.95 -5.07
CA VAL A 46 -1.70 -9.79 -4.18
C VAL A 46 -1.88 -8.52 -5.01
N TRP A 47 -2.60 -7.56 -4.49
CA TRP A 47 -2.78 -6.26 -5.11
C TRP A 47 -2.29 -5.16 -4.17
N LEU A 48 -1.31 -4.37 -4.62
CA LEU A 48 -0.69 -3.29 -3.86
C LEU A 48 -1.09 -1.94 -4.47
N MET A 49 -1.55 -1.01 -3.63
CA MET A 49 -1.73 0.40 -3.98
C MET A 49 -0.74 1.25 -3.20
N LEU A 50 0.10 1.99 -3.93
CA LEU A 50 1.26 2.69 -3.39
C LEU A 50 0.95 4.14 -2.96
N GLY A 51 -0.25 4.40 -2.46
CA GLY A 51 -0.67 5.73 -2.02
C GLY A 51 -1.31 6.57 -3.13
N ASP A 52 -1.87 7.69 -2.73
CA ASP A 52 -2.73 8.53 -3.54
C ASP A 52 -3.88 7.71 -4.15
N ASN A 53 -4.59 7.05 -3.25
CA ASN A 53 -5.64 6.10 -3.59
C ASN A 53 -6.95 6.79 -4.00
N ALA A 54 -7.10 8.08 -3.65
CA ALA A 54 -8.26 8.90 -4.00
C ALA A 54 -7.89 10.38 -4.17
N TYR A 55 -8.10 10.92 -5.36
CA TYR A 55 -7.86 12.34 -5.68
C TYR A 55 -9.17 13.12 -5.70
N GLU A 56 -9.15 14.42 -5.31
CA GLU A 56 -7.96 15.25 -4.96
C GLU A 56 -7.67 15.25 -3.44
N ASN A 57 -8.63 14.83 -2.60
CA ASN A 57 -8.62 15.12 -1.17
C ASN A 57 -8.82 13.88 -0.27
N GLY A 58 -8.86 12.68 -0.81
CA GLY A 58 -9.11 11.45 -0.03
C GLY A 58 -10.49 11.42 0.63
N LEU A 59 -11.54 11.94 -0.04
CA LEU A 59 -12.92 11.90 0.44
C LEU A 59 -13.54 10.51 0.24
N ASP A 60 -14.51 10.12 1.07
CA ASP A 60 -15.28 8.87 0.89
C ASP A 60 -15.81 8.71 -0.54
N SER A 61 -16.37 9.79 -1.11
CA SER A 61 -16.90 9.78 -2.48
C SER A 61 -15.82 9.60 -3.55
N GLU A 62 -14.59 9.99 -3.25
CA GLU A 62 -13.45 9.81 -4.14
C GLU A 62 -12.96 8.36 -4.07
N TYR A 63 -12.88 7.75 -2.88
CA TYR A 63 -12.61 6.32 -2.73
C TYR A 63 -13.68 5.47 -3.41
N GLN A 64 -14.97 5.84 -3.23
CA GLN A 64 -16.05 5.14 -3.92
C GLN A 64 -15.81 5.11 -5.43
N ALA A 65 -15.51 6.25 -6.05
CA ALA A 65 -15.32 6.36 -7.49
C ALA A 65 -14.00 5.76 -7.99
N ALA A 66 -12.89 5.98 -7.26
CA ALA A 66 -11.55 5.62 -7.71
C ALA A 66 -11.14 4.19 -7.35
N VAL A 67 -11.70 3.61 -6.30
CA VAL A 67 -11.37 2.26 -5.84
C VAL A 67 -12.55 1.30 -6.06
N PHE A 68 -13.69 1.56 -5.44
CA PHE A 68 -14.79 0.59 -5.43
C PHE A 68 -15.50 0.47 -6.78
N ASP A 69 -15.81 1.59 -7.43
CA ASP A 69 -16.46 1.58 -8.75
C ASP A 69 -15.47 1.25 -9.87
N MET A 70 -14.21 1.61 -9.68
CA MET A 70 -13.17 1.37 -10.69
C MET A 70 -12.75 -0.11 -10.76
N TYR A 71 -12.62 -0.80 -9.63
CA TYR A 71 -12.03 -2.13 -9.56
C TYR A 71 -12.94 -3.23 -8.96
N PRO A 72 -14.27 -3.26 -9.23
CA PRO A 72 -15.20 -4.14 -8.53
C PRO A 72 -14.91 -5.63 -8.73
N THR A 73 -14.32 -6.01 -9.86
CA THR A 73 -13.96 -7.40 -10.16
C THR A 73 -12.75 -7.85 -9.34
N TYR A 74 -11.71 -7.03 -9.27
CA TYR A 74 -10.49 -7.34 -8.53
C TYR A 74 -10.74 -7.35 -7.01
N LEU A 75 -11.51 -6.42 -6.48
CA LEU A 75 -11.88 -6.37 -5.06
C LEU A 75 -12.65 -7.62 -4.58
N ARG A 76 -13.35 -8.31 -5.47
CA ARG A 76 -14.03 -9.57 -5.12
C ARG A 76 -13.12 -10.79 -5.15
N GLN A 77 -11.93 -10.67 -5.70
CA GLN A 77 -11.04 -11.82 -5.95
C GLN A 77 -9.73 -11.72 -5.17
N SER A 78 -9.18 -10.52 -5.05
CA SER A 78 -7.85 -10.29 -4.49
C SER A 78 -7.92 -9.34 -3.30
N VAL A 79 -7.11 -9.58 -2.30
CA VAL A 79 -6.96 -8.66 -1.18
C VAL A 79 -6.14 -7.46 -1.66
N LEU A 80 -6.67 -6.27 -1.42
CA LEU A 80 -5.99 -5.00 -1.63
C LEU A 80 -5.20 -4.62 -0.37
N TRP A 81 -3.91 -4.34 -0.54
CA TRP A 81 -3.02 -3.84 0.48
C TRP A 81 -2.50 -2.46 0.07
N SER A 82 -2.93 -1.43 0.77
CA SER A 82 -2.61 -0.04 0.41
C SER A 82 -1.60 0.58 1.37
N THR A 83 -0.86 1.58 0.88
CA THR A 83 -0.18 2.55 1.72
C THR A 83 -0.82 3.92 1.55
N ILE A 84 -0.57 4.82 2.49
CA ILE A 84 -1.13 6.16 2.49
C ILE A 84 -0.26 7.10 1.63
N GLY A 85 -0.91 7.98 0.85
CA GLY A 85 -0.27 9.06 0.09
C GLY A 85 -0.69 10.45 0.56
N ASN A 86 -0.12 11.48 -0.04
CA ASN A 86 -0.40 12.86 0.37
C ASN A 86 -1.82 13.33 0.03
N HIS A 87 -2.43 12.83 -1.02
CA HIS A 87 -3.82 13.12 -1.35
C HIS A 87 -4.81 12.39 -0.45
N ASP A 88 -4.46 11.22 0.06
CA ASP A 88 -5.26 10.52 1.07
C ASP A 88 -5.38 11.31 2.39
N THR A 89 -4.40 12.18 2.67
CA THR A 89 -4.36 13.03 3.88
C THR A 89 -4.69 14.50 3.64
N ALA A 90 -5.03 14.90 2.43
CA ALA A 90 -5.16 16.30 2.03
C ALA A 90 -6.20 17.12 2.83
N GLN A 91 -7.15 16.45 3.49
CA GLN A 91 -8.18 17.11 4.30
C GLN A 91 -7.69 17.62 5.66
N VAL A 92 -6.54 17.17 6.13
CA VAL A 92 -6.09 17.39 7.51
C VAL A 92 -4.60 17.71 7.58
N THR A 93 -4.24 18.62 8.47
CA THR A 93 -2.84 19.01 8.68
C THR A 93 -2.04 17.98 9.49
N ASN A 94 -2.72 17.20 10.32
CA ASN A 94 -2.17 16.07 11.06
C ASN A 94 -3.18 14.94 10.97
N PRO A 95 -3.02 13.97 10.06
CA PRO A 95 -3.98 12.89 9.91
C PRO A 95 -4.00 12.05 11.18
N SER A 96 -5.13 12.11 11.86
CA SER A 96 -5.51 11.11 12.84
C SER A 96 -6.06 9.89 12.09
N LEU A 97 -6.13 8.73 12.75
CA LEU A 97 -6.79 7.53 12.21
C LEU A 97 -8.29 7.72 11.91
N SER A 98 -8.80 8.95 11.95
CA SER A 98 -10.21 9.30 11.66
C SER A 98 -10.46 9.73 10.21
N ILE A 99 -9.44 9.80 9.37
CA ILE A 99 -9.63 10.11 7.93
C ILE A 99 -10.26 8.93 7.19
N PRO A 100 -10.93 9.17 6.03
CA PRO A 100 -11.58 8.11 5.27
C PRO A 100 -10.68 6.92 4.93
N TYR A 101 -9.41 7.15 4.64
CA TYR A 101 -8.43 6.09 4.39
C TYR A 101 -8.46 5.00 5.49
N PHE A 102 -8.29 5.37 6.74
CA PHE A 102 -8.27 4.43 7.86
C PHE A 102 -9.66 3.91 8.28
N GLN A 103 -10.73 4.53 7.79
CA GLN A 103 -12.08 4.02 7.98
C GLN A 103 -12.46 2.98 6.92
N ILE A 104 -11.86 3.07 5.74
CA ILE A 104 -12.09 2.19 4.59
C ILE A 104 -11.16 0.97 4.62
N PHE A 105 -9.87 1.20 4.86
CA PHE A 105 -8.84 0.16 4.87
C PHE A 105 -8.53 -0.25 6.31
N ASN A 106 -8.83 -1.48 6.65
CA ASN A 106 -8.55 -2.06 7.97
C ASN A 106 -7.27 -2.90 7.91
N HIS A 107 -6.14 -2.27 8.17
CA HIS A 107 -4.84 -2.92 8.10
C HIS A 107 -4.48 -3.65 9.40
N PRO A 108 -3.64 -4.72 9.35
CA PRO A 108 -3.29 -5.49 10.52
C PRO A 108 -2.38 -4.68 11.46
N THR A 109 -2.85 -4.43 12.68
CA THR A 109 -2.07 -3.73 13.73
C THR A 109 -1.36 -4.67 14.69
N ASN A 110 -1.82 -5.93 14.73
CA ASN A 110 -1.44 -6.91 15.77
C ASN A 110 -0.59 -8.09 15.24
N GLY A 111 -0.09 -7.98 13.99
CA GLY A 111 0.69 -9.04 13.35
C GLY A 111 -0.14 -10.26 12.88
N ALA A 112 -1.46 -10.18 12.89
CA ALA A 112 -2.33 -11.32 12.52
C ALA A 112 -2.19 -11.77 11.05
N ALA A 113 -1.70 -10.89 10.18
CA ALA A 113 -1.45 -11.18 8.77
C ALA A 113 0.01 -11.61 8.50
N GLY A 114 0.86 -11.69 9.52
CA GLY A 114 2.31 -11.89 9.44
C GLY A 114 3.10 -10.70 9.96
N GLY A 115 4.36 -10.91 10.29
CA GLY A 115 5.25 -9.89 10.83
C GLY A 115 5.00 -9.54 12.29
N VAL A 116 5.72 -8.53 12.77
CA VAL A 116 5.62 -8.00 14.13
C VAL A 116 4.47 -7.01 14.24
N ALA A 117 3.72 -7.06 15.34
CA ALA A 117 2.66 -6.08 15.62
C ALA A 117 3.20 -4.64 15.56
N SER A 118 2.61 -3.81 14.70
CA SER A 118 2.97 -2.38 14.57
C SER A 118 2.24 -1.50 15.59
N GLY A 119 1.06 -1.93 16.04
CA GLY A 119 0.17 -1.15 16.88
C GLY A 119 -0.56 -0.01 16.15
N THR A 120 -0.41 0.10 14.83
CA THR A 120 -1.01 1.15 14.00
C THR A 120 -1.34 0.63 12.61
N GLU A 121 -2.31 1.26 11.95
CA GLU A 121 -2.65 1.00 10.54
C GLU A 121 -1.81 1.82 9.56
N ALA A 122 -1.02 2.79 10.05
CA ALA A 122 -0.21 3.66 9.21
C ALA A 122 0.99 2.92 8.58
N TYR A 123 1.57 1.97 9.30
CA TYR A 123 2.60 1.06 8.80
C TYR A 123 2.39 -0.33 9.39
N TYR A 124 2.61 -1.35 8.60
CA TYR A 124 2.29 -2.73 8.97
C TYR A 124 3.05 -3.72 8.10
N ALA A 125 2.98 -5.00 8.45
CA ALA A 125 3.51 -6.08 7.63
C ALA A 125 2.45 -7.16 7.41
N PHE A 126 2.61 -7.93 6.34
CA PHE A 126 1.83 -9.14 6.08
C PHE A 126 2.64 -10.14 5.27
N ASP A 127 2.28 -11.42 5.41
CA ASP A 127 2.90 -12.52 4.67
C ASP A 127 1.94 -13.08 3.63
N TYR A 128 2.48 -13.40 2.47
CA TYR A 128 1.78 -14.16 1.44
C TYR A 128 2.75 -15.19 0.84
N ALA A 129 2.42 -16.47 0.94
CA ALA A 129 3.31 -17.55 0.51
C ALA A 129 4.69 -17.45 1.19
N ASN A 130 5.77 -17.35 0.41
CA ASN A 130 7.14 -17.17 0.87
C ASN A 130 7.63 -15.72 0.79
N VAL A 131 6.71 -14.76 0.75
CA VAL A 131 7.01 -13.33 0.65
C VAL A 131 6.51 -12.60 1.88
N HIS A 132 7.39 -11.82 2.49
CA HIS A 132 7.08 -10.87 3.54
C HIS A 132 6.95 -9.47 2.94
N PHE A 133 5.81 -8.82 3.18
CA PHE A 133 5.53 -7.47 2.71
C PHE A 133 5.58 -6.49 3.88
N ILE A 134 6.28 -5.39 3.68
CA ILE A 134 6.42 -4.30 4.65
C ILE A 134 5.85 -3.04 4.03
N VAL A 135 4.90 -2.44 4.73
CA VAL A 135 4.24 -1.19 4.33
C VAL A 135 4.70 -0.08 5.25
N LEU A 136 5.28 0.97 4.68
CA LEU A 136 5.80 2.08 5.46
C LEU A 136 5.00 3.36 5.20
N ASP A 137 4.88 4.18 6.23
CA ASP A 137 4.29 5.51 6.13
C ASP A 137 5.36 6.55 5.80
N SER A 138 5.33 7.05 4.58
CA SER A 138 6.18 8.16 4.14
C SER A 138 5.55 9.54 4.35
N MET A 139 4.34 9.61 4.95
CA MET A 139 3.63 10.87 5.20
C MET A 139 4.00 11.48 6.55
N ASP A 140 3.52 10.89 7.63
CA ASP A 140 3.51 11.50 8.95
C ASP A 140 4.38 10.78 9.98
N SER A 141 4.61 9.49 9.80
CA SER A 141 5.47 8.73 10.71
C SER A 141 6.92 9.21 10.63
N SER A 142 7.53 9.46 11.78
CA SER A 142 8.93 9.88 11.83
C SER A 142 9.85 8.79 11.30
N ARG A 143 10.81 9.19 10.45
CA ARG A 143 11.86 8.34 9.88
C ARG A 143 13.21 8.46 10.61
N ALA A 144 13.22 9.13 11.76
CA ALA A 144 14.42 9.17 12.60
C ALA A 144 14.84 7.73 13.01
N PRO A 145 16.14 7.44 13.13
CA PRO A 145 16.64 6.07 13.41
C PRO A 145 16.06 5.43 14.66
N THR A 146 15.61 6.23 15.63
CA THR A 146 15.01 5.77 16.89
C THR A 146 13.50 5.98 16.98
N SER A 147 12.86 6.32 15.86
CA SER A 147 11.41 6.50 15.82
C SER A 147 10.66 5.17 15.97
N PRO A 148 9.39 5.19 16.40
CA PRO A 148 8.58 3.98 16.53
C PRO A 148 8.53 3.16 15.24
N MET A 149 8.30 3.79 14.08
CA MET A 149 8.24 3.07 12.80
C MET A 149 9.58 2.41 12.45
N VAL A 150 10.71 3.12 12.58
CA VAL A 150 12.02 2.56 12.24
C VAL A 150 12.43 1.47 13.23
N THR A 151 12.14 1.62 14.52
CA THR A 151 12.37 0.58 15.53
C THR A 151 11.51 -0.66 15.24
N TRP A 152 10.24 -0.48 14.91
CA TRP A 152 9.37 -1.56 14.50
C TRP A 152 9.91 -2.27 13.25
N LEU A 153 10.28 -1.52 12.21
CA LEU A 153 10.85 -2.06 10.96
C LEU A 153 12.10 -2.92 11.21
N GLN A 154 13.01 -2.46 12.08
CA GLN A 154 14.19 -3.23 12.44
C GLN A 154 13.82 -4.55 13.11
N ASN A 155 12.89 -4.53 14.05
CA ASN A 155 12.42 -5.74 14.72
C ASN A 155 11.71 -6.70 13.78
N ASP A 156 10.91 -6.17 12.86
CA ASP A 156 10.17 -6.95 11.88
C ASP A 156 11.10 -7.66 10.89
N LEU A 157 12.07 -6.92 10.34
CA LEU A 157 13.10 -7.47 9.44
C LEU A 157 13.96 -8.56 10.09
N VAL A 158 14.23 -8.48 11.39
CA VAL A 158 15.01 -9.51 12.11
C VAL A 158 14.15 -10.74 12.41
N SER A 159 12.83 -10.55 12.52
CA SER A 159 11.90 -11.59 12.94
C SER A 159 11.37 -12.43 11.78
N THR A 160 11.36 -11.89 10.55
CA THR A 160 10.85 -12.62 9.41
C THR A 160 11.78 -13.76 9.00
N GLY A 161 11.20 -14.92 8.71
CA GLY A 161 11.89 -16.08 8.13
C GLY A 161 11.54 -16.30 6.66
N GLN A 162 10.88 -15.35 6.02
CA GLN A 162 10.45 -15.48 4.62
C GLN A 162 11.63 -15.35 3.67
N GLU A 163 11.55 -16.03 2.53
CA GLU A 163 12.59 -16.03 1.50
C GLU A 163 12.72 -14.69 0.79
N TRP A 164 11.59 -14.00 0.59
CA TRP A 164 11.53 -12.71 -0.08
C TRP A 164 10.98 -11.65 0.85
N VAL A 165 11.58 -10.46 0.81
CA VAL A 165 11.09 -9.26 1.51
C VAL A 165 10.83 -8.16 0.50
N ILE A 166 9.61 -7.63 0.49
CA ILE A 166 9.20 -6.52 -0.37
C ILE A 166 8.70 -5.39 0.52
N ALA A 167 9.39 -4.26 0.52
CA ALA A 167 8.96 -3.05 1.20
C ALA A 167 8.41 -2.03 0.21
N TYR A 168 7.33 -1.33 0.57
CA TYR A 168 6.76 -0.28 -0.26
C TYR A 168 6.17 0.87 0.57
N TRP A 169 6.14 2.03 -0.06
CA TRP A 169 5.62 3.29 0.47
C TRP A 169 5.30 4.24 -0.68
N HIS A 170 4.72 5.41 -0.39
CA HIS A 170 4.26 6.32 -1.43
C HIS A 170 5.37 7.18 -2.04
N HIS A 171 6.07 7.99 -1.23
CA HIS A 171 7.03 8.95 -1.77
C HIS A 171 8.33 8.30 -2.21
N PRO A 172 8.82 8.55 -3.44
CA PRO A 172 10.12 8.04 -3.86
C PRO A 172 11.24 8.68 -3.04
N PRO A 173 12.25 7.91 -2.58
CA PRO A 173 13.38 8.48 -1.83
C PRO A 173 14.27 9.35 -2.72
N TYR A 174 14.37 9.01 -4.00
CA TYR A 174 15.11 9.76 -5.02
C TYR A 174 14.36 9.70 -6.34
N SER A 175 14.18 10.86 -6.98
CA SER A 175 13.54 10.96 -8.29
C SER A 175 14.11 12.16 -9.05
N LYS A 176 14.15 12.08 -10.37
CA LYS A 176 14.38 13.22 -11.27
C LYS A 176 13.07 13.78 -11.84
N GLY A 177 11.94 13.28 -11.35
CA GLY A 177 10.62 13.79 -11.69
C GLY A 177 10.34 15.14 -11.03
N HIS A 178 9.30 15.82 -11.51
CA HIS A 178 8.86 17.09 -10.94
C HIS A 178 8.54 16.92 -9.44
N GLY A 179 9.13 17.78 -8.62
CA GLY A 179 8.85 17.86 -7.19
C GLY A 179 9.50 16.78 -6.30
N SER A 180 10.35 15.91 -6.85
CA SER A 180 10.87 14.76 -6.10
C SER A 180 12.37 14.51 -6.24
N ASP A 181 13.13 15.47 -6.77
CA ASP A 181 14.54 15.27 -7.13
C ASP A 181 15.52 15.86 -6.12
N ASN A 182 15.05 16.40 -5.01
CA ASN A 182 15.89 16.99 -3.98
C ASN A 182 15.37 16.75 -2.56
N ALA A 183 16.22 17.01 -1.57
CA ALA A 183 15.90 16.80 -0.15
C ALA A 183 14.87 17.79 0.43
N SER A 184 14.48 18.83 -0.30
CA SER A 184 13.51 19.82 0.16
C SER A 184 12.06 19.45 -0.18
N ASP A 185 11.87 18.44 -1.01
CA ASP A 185 10.56 17.91 -1.37
C ASP A 185 10.36 16.45 -0.95
N SER A 186 9.44 15.73 -1.59
CA SER A 186 9.15 14.35 -1.26
C SER A 186 10.33 13.38 -1.46
N GLY A 187 11.30 13.71 -2.30
CA GLY A 187 12.50 12.89 -2.53
C GLY A 187 13.37 12.69 -1.31
N GLY A 188 13.28 13.53 -0.29
CA GLY A 188 14.00 13.38 0.97
C GLY A 188 13.20 12.75 2.10
N ARG A 189 12.03 12.17 1.83
CA ARG A 189 11.10 11.72 2.88
C ARG A 189 11.37 10.32 3.42
N MET A 190 12.11 9.47 2.69
CA MET A 190 12.43 8.10 3.15
C MET A 190 13.91 7.90 3.41
#